data_eb8f24a82e1511d8d9790154ebc11eda
#
_entry.id   eb8f24a82e1511d8d9790154ebc11eda
#
_cell.length_a   1.000
_cell.length_b   1.000
_cell.length_c   1.000
_cell.angle_alpha   90.00
_cell.angle_beta   90.00
_cell.angle_gamma   90.00
#
_symmetry.space_group_name_H-M   'P 1'
#
loop_
_entity.id
_entity.type
_entity.pdbx_description
1 polymer ?
#
loop_
_entity_poly.entity_id
_entity_poly.type
_entity_poly.pdbx_seq_one_letter_code
_entity_poly.pdbx_strand_id
1 'polypeptide(L)'
;MWKNNLAFWDDCFQIARKHGARFPELVAAQCCLESGFGLHTSGKNNYLGLKGGGSNRSTQEWYDGQWVTITASFIDFPSLNACIEYLVTKWYKNYRHFKGVNNAPNRYAAARMLKEQGYATDPSYPVKLSKLMKQYAPESTTVTMIGPNRTPHQEGFKQGDHHLIVNDVVETMKAYNFAGEFLWEIPCLARGQYSDFEWKVVNSDTPPGLYKIGAIYKDYEIYGESPYFNRTLISYGWYSFDLIELENQEAKYGRAGIMIHGGGSACGWPGAWQPKQPLFSTHGCVRCFNVDLRDRLVPLTKSGTVYVSVFQESQ
;
A
#
# COMPACT_ATOMS: atom_id res chain seq x y z
N MET A 1 -0.72 32.31 -15.07
CA MET A 1 -0.18 32.06 -13.70
C MET A 1 -1.35 31.68 -12.80
N TRP A 2 -1.21 30.60 -12.04
CA TRP A 2 -2.27 30.10 -11.13
C TRP A 2 -2.48 31.07 -9.96
N LYS A 3 -3.73 31.23 -9.52
CA LYS A 3 -4.10 32.15 -8.43
C LYS A 3 -3.56 31.70 -7.06
N ASN A 4 -3.42 30.39 -6.85
CA ASN A 4 -2.90 29.76 -5.63
C ASN A 4 -2.54 28.28 -5.87
N ASN A 5 -2.02 27.63 -4.85
CA ASN A 5 -1.62 26.22 -4.90
C ASN A 5 -2.78 25.25 -5.27
N LEU A 6 -3.99 25.55 -4.78
CA LEU A 6 -5.18 24.73 -5.08
C LEU A 6 -5.53 24.79 -6.57
N ALA A 7 -5.48 25.97 -7.19
CA ALA A 7 -5.75 26.12 -8.61
C ALA A 7 -4.76 25.35 -9.49
N PHE A 8 -3.48 25.30 -9.11
CA PHE A 8 -2.48 24.48 -9.80
C PHE A 8 -2.74 22.99 -9.62
N TRP A 9 -3.06 22.58 -8.39
CA TRP A 9 -3.44 21.21 -8.08
C TRP A 9 -4.63 20.75 -8.94
N ASP A 10 -5.71 21.55 -8.95
CA ASP A 10 -6.94 21.22 -9.67
C ASP A 10 -6.70 21.08 -11.17
N ASP A 11 -5.92 21.98 -11.78
CA ASP A 11 -5.55 21.87 -13.20
C ASP A 11 -4.79 20.57 -13.47
N CYS A 12 -3.78 20.25 -12.67
CA CYS A 12 -3.03 19.01 -12.80
C CYS A 12 -3.93 17.76 -12.64
N PHE A 13 -4.83 17.79 -11.66
CA PHE A 13 -5.77 16.70 -11.38
C PHE A 13 -6.72 16.48 -12.56
N GLN A 14 -7.35 17.54 -13.07
CA GLN A 14 -8.29 17.44 -14.20
C GLN A 14 -7.60 16.98 -15.48
N ILE A 15 -6.39 17.48 -15.76
CA ILE A 15 -5.61 17.04 -16.91
C ILE A 15 -5.26 15.55 -16.78
N ALA A 16 -4.78 15.11 -15.63
CA ALA A 16 -4.43 13.71 -15.39
C ALA A 16 -5.66 12.78 -15.56
N ARG A 17 -6.81 13.18 -15.02
CA ARG A 17 -8.09 12.48 -15.17
C ARG A 17 -8.51 12.37 -16.63
N LYS A 18 -8.40 13.48 -17.40
CA LYS A 18 -8.71 13.51 -18.84
C LYS A 18 -7.89 12.52 -19.64
N HIS A 19 -6.61 12.34 -19.28
CA HIS A 19 -5.71 11.38 -19.95
C HIS A 19 -5.78 9.95 -19.41
N GLY A 20 -6.73 9.66 -18.50
CA GLY A 20 -7.02 8.33 -18.02
C GLY A 20 -6.02 7.83 -16.95
N ALA A 21 -5.47 8.74 -16.15
CA ALA A 21 -4.74 8.35 -14.96
C ALA A 21 -5.69 7.67 -13.98
N ARG A 22 -5.30 6.51 -13.46
CA ARG A 22 -6.07 5.81 -12.42
C ARG A 22 -6.06 6.57 -11.08
N PHE A 23 -4.95 7.23 -10.79
CA PHE A 23 -4.75 8.06 -9.59
C PHE A 23 -4.42 9.50 -10.01
N PRO A 24 -5.40 10.30 -10.46
CA PRO A 24 -5.16 11.69 -10.89
C PRO A 24 -4.54 12.54 -9.78
N GLU A 25 -4.91 12.28 -8.51
CA GLU A 25 -4.36 12.92 -7.33
C GLU A 25 -2.87 12.63 -7.12
N LEU A 26 -2.38 11.45 -7.49
CA LEU A 26 -0.96 11.13 -7.46
C LEU A 26 -0.19 11.97 -8.48
N VAL A 27 -0.72 12.09 -9.69
CA VAL A 27 -0.12 12.92 -10.75
C VAL A 27 -0.09 14.39 -10.32
N ALA A 28 -1.19 14.90 -9.75
CA ALA A 28 -1.24 16.26 -9.22
C ALA A 28 -0.23 16.47 -8.09
N ALA A 29 -0.10 15.51 -7.17
CA ALA A 29 0.88 15.55 -6.10
C ALA A 29 2.33 15.58 -6.63
N GLN A 30 2.63 14.80 -7.67
CA GLN A 30 3.94 14.85 -8.33
C GLN A 30 4.19 16.21 -8.96
N CYS A 31 3.26 16.74 -9.75
CA CYS A 31 3.39 18.07 -10.34
C CYS A 31 3.66 19.15 -9.27
N CYS A 32 2.90 19.12 -8.17
CA CYS A 32 3.08 20.06 -7.06
C CYS A 32 4.44 19.92 -6.38
N LEU A 33 4.87 18.69 -6.11
CA LEU A 33 6.14 18.43 -5.43
C LEU A 33 7.34 18.81 -6.29
N GLU A 34 7.35 18.39 -7.55
CA GLU A 34 8.48 18.58 -8.47
C GLU A 34 8.64 20.01 -8.94
N SER A 35 7.54 20.77 -9.02
CA SER A 35 7.56 22.15 -9.53
C SER A 35 7.34 23.23 -8.47
N GLY A 36 7.19 22.86 -7.19
CA GLY A 36 6.82 23.81 -6.16
C GLY A 36 5.49 24.52 -6.49
N PHE A 37 4.47 23.74 -6.84
CA PHE A 37 3.16 24.25 -7.28
C PHE A 37 3.21 25.12 -8.56
N GLY A 38 4.01 24.71 -9.51
CA GLY A 38 4.13 25.37 -10.80
C GLY A 38 5.04 26.59 -10.83
N LEU A 39 5.76 26.88 -9.74
CA LEU A 39 6.69 28.01 -9.66
C LEU A 39 8.00 27.72 -10.38
N HIS A 40 8.39 26.47 -10.49
CA HIS A 40 9.65 26.04 -11.08
C HIS A 40 9.43 24.91 -12.08
N THR A 41 10.20 24.87 -13.16
CA THR A 41 10.20 23.76 -14.12
C THR A 41 11.61 23.34 -14.44
N SER A 42 11.85 22.04 -14.55
CA SER A 42 13.17 21.48 -14.84
C SER A 42 13.57 21.65 -16.30
N GLY A 43 12.62 21.67 -17.23
CA GLY A 43 12.73 22.02 -18.63
C GLY A 43 11.57 22.94 -19.01
N LYS A 44 11.42 23.31 -20.29
CA LYS A 44 10.29 24.11 -20.74
C LYS A 44 8.99 23.33 -20.46
N ASN A 45 8.10 23.90 -19.65
CA ASN A 45 6.81 23.28 -19.23
C ASN A 45 6.97 21.84 -18.65
N ASN A 46 8.11 21.50 -18.09
CA ASN A 46 8.37 20.22 -17.45
C ASN A 46 8.14 20.35 -15.94
N TYR A 47 6.91 20.11 -15.51
CA TYR A 47 6.46 20.21 -14.12
C TYR A 47 6.67 18.91 -13.31
N LEU A 48 7.25 17.89 -13.94
CA LEU A 48 7.41 16.55 -13.39
C LEU A 48 8.88 16.10 -13.29
N GLY A 49 9.83 16.95 -13.65
CA GLY A 49 11.25 16.60 -13.60
C GLY A 49 11.64 15.46 -14.54
N LEU A 50 10.90 15.24 -15.63
CA LEU A 50 11.15 14.13 -16.55
C LEU A 50 12.46 14.33 -17.31
N LYS A 51 13.40 13.42 -17.09
CA LYS A 51 14.71 13.43 -17.75
C LYS A 51 14.61 12.94 -19.20
N GLY A 52 15.42 13.56 -20.09
CA GLY A 52 15.46 13.23 -21.51
C GLY A 52 16.11 14.34 -22.34
N GLY A 53 16.09 14.21 -23.66
CA GLY A 53 16.63 15.23 -24.56
C GLY A 53 15.85 16.54 -24.49
N GLY A 54 16.53 17.65 -24.14
CA GLY A 54 15.93 18.98 -23.99
C GLY A 54 16.84 19.92 -23.18
N SER A 55 16.28 20.70 -22.28
CA SER A 55 17.03 21.69 -21.48
C SER A 55 17.95 21.05 -20.44
N ASN A 56 19.20 21.52 -20.38
CA ASN A 56 20.13 21.13 -19.31
C ASN A 56 19.92 22.01 -18.08
N ARG A 57 19.80 21.38 -16.89
CA ARG A 57 19.60 22.05 -15.60
C ARG A 57 20.42 21.41 -14.50
N SER A 58 20.83 22.21 -13.52
CA SER A 58 21.35 21.73 -12.25
C SER A 58 20.21 21.18 -11.42
N THR A 59 20.40 20.00 -10.83
CA THR A 59 19.43 19.33 -9.96
C THR A 59 20.15 18.65 -8.80
N GLN A 60 19.43 18.33 -7.75
CA GLN A 60 19.96 17.59 -6.60
C GLN A 60 19.38 16.17 -6.59
N GLU A 61 20.26 15.22 -6.37
CA GLU A 61 19.93 13.79 -6.24
C GLU A 61 20.45 13.24 -4.93
N TRP A 62 19.74 12.29 -4.36
CA TRP A 62 20.14 11.64 -3.12
C TRP A 62 20.98 10.40 -3.43
N TYR A 63 22.27 10.42 -3.08
CA TYR A 63 23.19 9.29 -3.20
C TYR A 63 23.94 9.07 -1.89
N ASP A 64 24.04 7.83 -1.45
CA ASP A 64 24.83 7.39 -0.30
C ASP A 64 24.62 8.23 0.97
N GLY A 65 23.37 8.61 1.23
CA GLY A 65 23.01 9.36 2.44
C GLY A 65 23.21 10.88 2.35
N GLN A 66 23.50 11.43 1.18
CA GLN A 66 23.71 12.88 1.00
C GLN A 66 23.10 13.41 -0.31
N TRP A 67 22.82 14.73 -0.32
CA TRP A 67 22.39 15.42 -1.53
C TRP A 67 23.59 15.80 -2.39
N VAL A 68 23.56 15.40 -3.65
CA VAL A 68 24.61 15.70 -4.63
C VAL A 68 24.03 16.54 -5.76
N THR A 69 24.66 17.65 -6.09
CA THR A 69 24.27 18.50 -7.22
C THR A 69 24.86 17.94 -8.51
N ILE A 70 24.00 17.66 -9.48
CA ILE A 70 24.39 17.19 -10.82
C ILE A 70 23.76 18.05 -11.92
N THR A 71 24.30 17.97 -13.12
CA THR A 71 23.66 18.52 -14.32
C THR A 71 22.94 17.38 -15.05
N ALA A 72 21.65 17.55 -15.31
CA ALA A 72 20.84 16.59 -16.07
C ALA A 72 20.09 17.28 -17.22
N SER A 73 19.79 16.52 -18.27
CA SER A 73 18.95 16.97 -19.37
C SER A 73 17.49 16.60 -19.10
N PHE A 74 16.58 17.54 -19.33
CA PHE A 74 15.16 17.41 -19.06
C PHE A 74 14.35 17.64 -20.33
N ILE A 75 13.26 16.88 -20.51
CA ILE A 75 12.38 17.02 -21.66
C ILE A 75 11.72 18.39 -21.66
N ASP A 76 11.65 19.02 -22.83
CA ASP A 76 10.86 20.24 -23.05
C ASP A 76 9.48 19.88 -23.60
N PHE A 77 8.42 20.43 -22.99
CA PHE A 77 7.05 20.21 -23.40
C PHE A 77 6.41 21.49 -23.94
N PRO A 78 5.43 21.38 -24.87
CA PRO A 78 4.69 22.54 -25.36
C PRO A 78 3.77 23.14 -24.28
N SER A 79 3.29 22.35 -23.32
CA SER A 79 2.35 22.77 -22.27
C SER A 79 2.37 21.83 -21.07
N LEU A 80 1.72 22.26 -19.97
CA LEU A 80 1.42 21.39 -18.80
C LEU A 80 0.60 20.17 -19.23
N ASN A 81 -0.39 20.34 -20.12
CA ASN A 81 -1.21 19.24 -20.62
C ASN A 81 -0.33 18.16 -21.29
N ALA A 82 0.59 18.55 -22.16
CA ALA A 82 1.48 17.62 -22.84
C ALA A 82 2.46 16.93 -21.88
N CYS A 83 2.92 17.62 -20.84
CA CYS A 83 3.78 17.05 -19.83
C CYS A 83 3.05 15.94 -19.04
N ILE A 84 1.83 16.20 -18.59
CA ILE A 84 1.01 15.22 -17.85
C ILE A 84 0.57 14.07 -18.76
N GLU A 85 0.13 14.37 -20.00
CA GLU A 85 -0.21 13.34 -20.98
C GLU A 85 0.96 12.36 -21.19
N TYR A 86 2.16 12.88 -21.33
CA TYR A 86 3.37 12.06 -21.51
C TYR A 86 3.62 11.15 -20.31
N LEU A 87 3.51 11.67 -19.07
CA LEU A 87 3.64 10.87 -17.86
C LEU A 87 2.61 9.72 -17.84
N VAL A 88 1.33 10.05 -18.02
CA VAL A 88 0.23 9.08 -17.89
C VAL A 88 0.25 8.04 -19.00
N THR A 89 0.48 8.45 -20.25
CA THR A 89 0.34 7.56 -21.40
C THR A 89 1.63 6.84 -21.78
N LYS A 90 2.78 7.41 -21.47
CA LYS A 90 4.10 6.82 -21.80
C LYS A 90 4.75 6.18 -20.58
N TRP A 91 4.93 6.92 -19.49
CA TRP A 91 5.64 6.44 -18.32
C TRP A 91 4.84 5.41 -17.55
N TYR A 92 3.62 5.72 -17.18
CA TYR A 92 2.81 4.83 -16.30
C TYR A 92 2.28 3.58 -17.01
N LYS A 93 2.07 3.64 -18.33
CA LYS A 93 1.57 2.49 -19.10
C LYS A 93 2.66 1.74 -19.85
N ASN A 94 3.56 2.48 -20.48
CA ASN A 94 4.46 1.92 -21.49
C ASN A 94 5.93 2.02 -21.14
N TYR A 95 6.32 2.90 -20.22
CA TYR A 95 7.73 3.03 -19.86
C TYR A 95 8.21 1.83 -19.06
N ARG A 96 9.40 1.30 -19.42
CA ARG A 96 9.93 0.03 -18.93
C ARG A 96 9.96 -0.09 -17.39
N HIS A 97 10.34 1.00 -16.71
CA HIS A 97 10.54 1.01 -15.26
C HIS A 97 9.31 1.40 -14.44
N PHE A 98 8.31 2.06 -15.07
CA PHE A 98 7.12 2.58 -14.36
C PHE A 98 5.83 1.90 -14.82
N LYS A 99 5.98 0.86 -15.61
CA LYS A 99 4.86 0.03 -16.07
C LYS A 99 4.15 -0.58 -14.86
N GLY A 100 2.89 -0.31 -14.73
CA GLY A 100 2.07 -0.85 -13.66
C GLY A 100 1.71 0.14 -12.54
N VAL A 101 2.23 1.38 -12.54
CA VAL A 101 1.78 2.40 -11.57
C VAL A 101 0.26 2.60 -11.65
N ASN A 102 -0.31 2.62 -12.85
CA ASN A 102 -1.77 2.68 -13.05
C ASN A 102 -2.50 1.42 -12.56
N ASN A 103 -1.80 0.33 -12.32
CA ASN A 103 -2.37 -0.93 -11.80
C ASN A 103 -2.07 -1.11 -10.31
N ALA A 104 -1.47 -0.12 -9.66
CA ALA A 104 -1.26 -0.17 -8.21
C ALA A 104 -2.61 -0.29 -7.48
N PRO A 105 -2.66 -0.96 -6.34
CA PRO A 105 -3.90 -1.19 -5.61
C PRO A 105 -4.57 0.11 -5.12
N ASN A 106 -3.79 1.09 -4.72
CA ASN A 106 -4.28 2.41 -4.33
C ASN A 106 -3.22 3.49 -4.61
N ARG A 107 -3.60 4.75 -4.42
CA ARG A 107 -2.72 5.91 -4.66
C ARG A 107 -1.46 5.92 -3.81
N TYR A 108 -1.49 5.34 -2.60
CA TYR A 108 -0.32 5.28 -1.71
C TYR A 108 0.64 4.17 -2.12
N ALA A 109 0.12 3.03 -2.55
CA ALA A 109 0.92 1.97 -3.15
C ALA A 109 1.57 2.45 -4.46
N ALA A 110 0.83 3.20 -5.28
CA ALA A 110 1.37 3.82 -6.47
C ALA A 110 2.52 4.80 -6.16
N ALA A 111 2.39 5.61 -5.10
CA ALA A 111 3.45 6.50 -4.63
C ALA A 111 4.71 5.74 -4.16
N ARG A 112 4.55 4.61 -3.46
CA ARG A 112 5.67 3.74 -3.08
C ARG A 112 6.33 3.11 -4.31
N MET A 113 5.54 2.58 -5.23
CA MET A 113 6.02 1.98 -6.48
C MET A 113 6.88 2.95 -7.29
N LEU A 114 6.53 4.23 -7.36
CA LEU A 114 7.37 5.25 -8.01
C LEU A 114 8.77 5.32 -7.41
N LYS A 115 8.89 5.29 -6.09
CA LYS A 115 10.18 5.28 -5.41
C LYS A 115 10.95 3.99 -5.67
N GLU A 116 10.31 2.84 -5.52
CA GLU A 116 10.91 1.52 -5.71
C GLU A 116 11.41 1.32 -7.15
N GLN A 117 10.72 1.90 -8.12
CA GLN A 117 11.08 1.87 -9.53
C GLN A 117 12.07 2.97 -9.94
N GLY A 118 12.55 3.78 -9.01
CA GLY A 118 13.61 4.76 -9.24
C GLY A 118 13.15 6.07 -9.89
N TYR A 119 11.87 6.45 -9.75
CA TYR A 119 11.41 7.77 -10.22
C TYR A 119 12.10 8.92 -9.48
N ALA A 120 12.29 8.76 -8.17
CA ALA A 120 13.00 9.72 -7.33
C ALA A 120 14.02 9.02 -6.43
N THR A 121 15.15 9.67 -6.17
CA THR A 121 16.20 9.17 -5.28
C THR A 121 15.88 9.43 -3.80
N ASP A 122 15.10 10.47 -3.48
CA ASP A 122 14.68 10.84 -2.13
C ASP A 122 13.93 9.70 -1.42
N PRO A 123 14.43 9.18 -0.27
CA PRO A 123 13.77 8.13 0.49
C PRO A 123 12.41 8.54 1.05
N SER A 124 12.17 9.85 1.23
CA SER A 124 10.91 10.40 1.74
C SER A 124 9.88 10.71 0.65
N TYR A 125 10.18 10.41 -0.61
CA TYR A 125 9.32 10.76 -1.74
C TYR A 125 7.86 10.26 -1.59
N PRO A 126 7.60 8.98 -1.25
CA PRO A 126 6.23 8.49 -1.08
C PRO A 126 5.48 9.19 0.06
N VAL A 127 6.18 9.54 1.14
CA VAL A 127 5.58 10.25 2.29
C VAL A 127 5.18 11.67 1.90
N LYS A 128 6.03 12.37 1.13
CA LYS A 128 5.74 13.73 0.63
C LYS A 128 4.52 13.72 -0.29
N LEU A 129 4.45 12.78 -1.24
CA LEU A 129 3.30 12.61 -2.13
C LEU A 129 2.02 12.30 -1.34
N SER A 130 2.10 11.37 -0.40
CA SER A 130 0.96 10.99 0.46
C SER A 130 0.42 12.17 1.26
N LYS A 131 1.31 13.03 1.78
CA LYS A 131 0.92 14.26 2.49
C LYS A 131 0.15 15.22 1.58
N LEU A 132 0.61 15.43 0.36
CA LEU A 132 -0.07 16.30 -0.61
C LEU A 132 -1.43 15.71 -1.02
N MET A 133 -1.49 14.42 -1.31
CA MET A 133 -2.76 13.76 -1.64
C MET A 133 -3.78 13.86 -0.50
N LYS A 134 -3.36 13.68 0.76
CA LYS A 134 -4.25 13.87 1.93
C LYS A 134 -4.72 15.31 2.10
N GLN A 135 -3.88 16.27 1.77
CA GLN A 135 -4.19 17.70 1.93
C GLN A 135 -5.16 18.23 0.86
N TYR A 136 -4.95 17.86 -0.41
CA TYR A 136 -5.65 18.46 -1.56
C TYR A 136 -6.73 17.55 -2.15
N ALA A 137 -6.60 16.25 -2.00
CA ALA A 137 -7.62 15.27 -2.31
C ALA A 137 -7.80 14.37 -1.07
N PRO A 138 -8.35 14.91 0.03
CA PRO A 138 -8.68 14.08 1.16
C PRO A 138 -9.55 12.92 0.67
N GLU A 139 -9.33 11.75 1.23
CA GLU A 139 -10.18 10.62 0.92
C GLU A 139 -11.62 11.09 1.12
N SER A 140 -12.41 10.97 0.08
CA SER A 140 -13.84 11.25 0.19
C SER A 140 -14.33 10.42 1.37
N THR A 141 -14.97 11.07 2.34
CA THR A 141 -15.62 10.40 3.47
C THR A 141 -16.75 9.45 3.02
N THR A 142 -16.90 9.27 1.72
CA THR A 142 -17.84 8.38 1.03
C THR A 142 -17.16 7.24 0.26
N VAL A 143 -15.94 6.83 0.61
CA VAL A 143 -15.51 5.47 0.27
C VAL A 143 -16.43 4.57 1.10
N THR A 144 -17.44 4.00 0.43
CA THR A 144 -18.32 3.05 1.09
C THR A 144 -17.46 1.83 1.41
N MET A 145 -17.15 1.65 2.68
CA MET A 145 -16.43 0.46 3.13
C MET A 145 -17.40 -0.69 3.24
N ILE A 146 -17.03 -1.83 2.66
CA ILE A 146 -17.67 -3.10 2.97
C ILE A 146 -16.87 -3.73 4.09
N GLY A 147 -17.56 -4.10 5.15
CA GLY A 147 -16.99 -4.72 6.33
C GLY A 147 -17.89 -5.80 6.88
N PRO A 148 -17.64 -6.24 8.13
CA PRO A 148 -18.47 -7.23 8.77
C PRO A 148 -19.92 -6.75 8.95
N ASN A 149 -20.86 -7.68 8.77
CA ASN A 149 -22.26 -7.49 9.13
C ASN A 149 -22.53 -7.83 10.61
N ARG A 150 -21.57 -8.46 11.27
CA ARG A 150 -21.62 -8.86 12.68
C ARG A 150 -20.50 -8.20 13.47
N THR A 151 -20.72 -8.04 14.74
CA THR A 151 -19.73 -7.50 15.68
C THR A 151 -19.13 -8.63 16.54
N PRO A 152 -17.92 -8.48 17.07
CA PRO A 152 -17.38 -9.44 18.04
C PRO A 152 -18.31 -9.74 19.21
N HIS A 153 -19.07 -8.76 19.70
CA HIS A 153 -20.01 -8.95 20.80
C HIS A 153 -21.11 -9.94 20.48
N GLN A 154 -21.59 -9.99 19.22
CA GLN A 154 -22.57 -10.98 18.77
C GLN A 154 -21.98 -12.40 18.71
N GLU A 155 -20.66 -12.52 18.75
CA GLU A 155 -19.91 -13.78 18.73
C GLU A 155 -19.35 -14.16 20.10
N GLY A 156 -19.79 -13.50 21.18
CA GLY A 156 -19.38 -13.82 22.53
C GLY A 156 -18.09 -13.13 23.00
N PHE A 157 -17.75 -11.96 22.44
CA PHE A 157 -16.62 -11.13 22.86
C PHE A 157 -16.72 -10.79 24.35
N LYS A 158 -15.69 -11.07 25.10
CA LYS A 158 -15.65 -10.97 26.57
C LYS A 158 -14.31 -10.45 27.07
N GLN A 159 -14.23 -10.17 28.35
CA GLN A 159 -13.00 -9.72 28.98
C GLN A 159 -11.82 -10.70 28.71
N GLY A 160 -10.70 -10.17 28.31
CA GLY A 160 -9.51 -10.90 27.87
C GLY A 160 -9.42 -11.08 26.37
N ASP A 161 -10.52 -10.94 25.64
CA ASP A 161 -10.54 -11.00 24.19
C ASP A 161 -10.05 -9.69 23.55
N HIS A 162 -9.63 -9.77 22.29
CA HIS A 162 -9.11 -8.65 21.51
C HIS A 162 -9.80 -8.55 20.17
N HIS A 163 -9.84 -7.33 19.63
CA HIS A 163 -10.42 -7.05 18.33
C HIS A 163 -9.40 -6.37 17.41
N LEU A 164 -9.11 -7.00 16.28
CA LEU A 164 -8.30 -6.43 15.21
C LEU A 164 -9.21 -5.82 14.14
N ILE A 165 -8.84 -4.65 13.66
CA ILE A 165 -9.47 -4.00 12.52
C ILE A 165 -8.44 -3.92 11.40
N VAL A 166 -8.61 -4.73 10.36
CA VAL A 166 -7.85 -4.70 9.11
C VAL A 166 -8.57 -3.78 8.15
N ASN A 167 -7.91 -2.73 7.75
CA ASN A 167 -8.41 -1.78 6.76
C ASN A 167 -7.49 -1.81 5.54
N ASP A 168 -7.98 -2.37 4.45
CA ASP A 168 -7.20 -2.56 3.24
C ASP A 168 -6.96 -1.26 2.47
N VAL A 169 -7.84 -0.27 2.61
CA VAL A 169 -7.71 1.03 1.92
C VAL A 169 -6.49 1.80 2.43
N VAL A 170 -6.27 1.78 3.75
CA VAL A 170 -5.12 2.45 4.38
C VAL A 170 -3.97 1.51 4.71
N GLU A 171 -4.13 0.20 4.41
CA GLU A 171 -3.13 -0.84 4.61
C GLU A 171 -2.61 -0.92 6.05
N THR A 172 -3.55 -0.90 7.00
CA THR A 172 -3.22 -0.98 8.44
C THR A 172 -4.07 -2.01 9.18
N MET A 173 -3.49 -2.54 10.25
CA MET A 173 -4.19 -3.36 11.24
C MET A 173 -4.10 -2.65 12.59
N LYS A 174 -5.26 -2.39 13.21
CA LYS A 174 -5.38 -1.81 14.55
C LYS A 174 -5.87 -2.84 15.54
N ALA A 175 -5.35 -2.83 16.75
CA ALA A 175 -5.80 -3.71 17.82
C ALA A 175 -6.45 -2.92 18.96
N TYR A 176 -7.50 -3.52 19.51
CA TYR A 176 -8.26 -3.01 20.65
C TYR A 176 -8.49 -4.14 21.64
N ASN A 177 -8.56 -3.79 22.95
CA ASN A 177 -8.99 -4.69 23.97
C ASN A 177 -10.52 -4.74 24.10
N PHE A 178 -11.03 -5.55 25.03
CA PHE A 178 -12.47 -5.67 25.28
C PHE A 178 -13.15 -4.34 25.68
N ALA A 179 -12.44 -3.45 26.37
CA ALA A 179 -12.96 -2.12 26.75
C ALA A 179 -12.97 -1.12 25.57
N GLY A 180 -12.50 -1.52 24.38
CA GLY A 180 -12.40 -0.64 23.22
C GLY A 180 -11.18 0.28 23.26
N GLU A 181 -10.24 0.05 24.18
CA GLU A 181 -9.01 0.82 24.26
C GLU A 181 -8.05 0.41 23.14
N PHE A 182 -7.48 1.40 22.46
CA PHE A 182 -6.48 1.20 21.44
C PHE A 182 -5.17 0.64 22.01
N LEU A 183 -4.67 -0.42 21.44
CA LEU A 183 -3.42 -1.07 21.86
C LEU A 183 -2.25 -0.72 20.95
N TRP A 184 -2.41 -0.91 19.65
CA TRP A 184 -1.38 -0.65 18.65
C TRP A 184 -1.94 -0.62 17.22
N GLU A 185 -1.15 -0.07 16.31
CA GLU A 185 -1.36 -0.09 14.87
C GLU A 185 -0.10 -0.57 14.17
N ILE A 186 -0.25 -1.44 13.18
CA ILE A 186 0.85 -1.96 12.36
C ILE A 186 0.49 -1.86 10.87
N PRO A 187 1.48 -1.74 9.98
CA PRO A 187 1.26 -1.91 8.55
C PRO A 187 0.83 -3.33 8.24
N CYS A 188 -0.14 -3.49 7.36
CA CYS A 188 -0.51 -4.78 6.79
C CYS A 188 -0.93 -4.61 5.34
N LEU A 189 -0.98 -5.71 4.61
CA LEU A 189 -1.44 -5.75 3.24
C LEU A 189 -2.49 -6.86 3.13
N ALA A 190 -3.75 -6.48 2.94
CA ALA A 190 -4.87 -7.40 2.74
C ALA A 190 -5.23 -7.58 1.26
N ARG A 191 -4.31 -7.20 0.38
CA ARG A 191 -4.48 -7.23 -1.07
C ARG A 191 -3.96 -8.50 -1.70
N GLY A 192 -4.73 -8.96 -2.72
CA GLY A 192 -4.33 -10.03 -3.60
C GLY A 192 -3.39 -9.57 -4.72
N GLN A 193 -2.85 -10.55 -5.45
CA GLN A 193 -1.97 -10.30 -6.61
C GLN A 193 -2.72 -9.69 -7.80
N TYR A 194 -4.00 -9.95 -7.92
CA TYR A 194 -4.87 -9.42 -8.95
C TYR A 194 -5.79 -8.39 -8.32
N SER A 195 -5.44 -7.14 -8.48
CA SER A 195 -5.91 -6.01 -7.69
C SER A 195 -7.13 -5.31 -8.25
N ASP A 196 -8.16 -5.99 -8.67
CA ASP A 196 -9.36 -5.28 -9.10
C ASP A 196 -10.58 -5.65 -8.26
N PHE A 197 -10.56 -5.24 -6.97
CA PHE A 197 -11.74 -5.17 -6.11
C PHE A 197 -12.60 -6.46 -6.06
N GLU A 198 -12.04 -7.61 -6.44
CA GLU A 198 -12.81 -8.83 -6.55
C GLU A 198 -12.36 -9.86 -5.53
N TRP A 199 -12.66 -9.61 -4.24
CA TRP A 199 -12.50 -10.64 -3.21
C TRP A 199 -13.23 -11.96 -3.52
N LYS A 200 -14.07 -11.99 -4.55
CA LYS A 200 -14.72 -13.18 -5.10
C LYS A 200 -13.81 -14.01 -6.00
N VAL A 201 -12.70 -13.44 -6.48
CA VAL A 201 -11.77 -14.12 -7.40
C VAL A 201 -10.61 -14.70 -6.61
N VAL A 202 -10.15 -15.89 -6.98
CA VAL A 202 -8.93 -16.51 -6.42
C VAL A 202 -7.74 -15.60 -6.65
N ASN A 203 -6.85 -15.49 -5.65
CA ASN A 203 -5.68 -14.61 -5.64
C ASN A 203 -5.99 -13.10 -5.57
N SER A 204 -7.20 -12.75 -5.26
CA SER A 204 -7.68 -11.39 -5.04
C SER A 204 -7.57 -10.98 -3.57
N ASP A 205 -8.16 -9.83 -3.23
CA ASP A 205 -8.13 -9.24 -1.90
C ASP A 205 -8.74 -10.14 -0.83
N THR A 206 -8.38 -9.91 0.43
CA THR A 206 -8.97 -10.62 1.57
C THR A 206 -10.48 -10.35 1.62
N PRO A 207 -11.35 -11.38 1.66
CA PRO A 207 -12.79 -11.15 1.73
C PRO A 207 -13.18 -10.31 2.96
N PRO A 208 -14.05 -9.29 2.80
CA PRO A 208 -14.53 -8.51 3.93
C PRO A 208 -15.44 -9.34 4.84
N GLY A 209 -15.44 -9.02 6.14
CA GLY A 209 -16.29 -9.67 7.11
C GLY A 209 -15.62 -9.89 8.46
N LEU A 210 -16.31 -10.60 9.35
CA LEU A 210 -15.82 -10.94 10.68
C LEU A 210 -15.20 -12.33 10.68
N TYR A 211 -14.04 -12.42 11.30
CA TYR A 211 -13.28 -13.64 11.53
C TYR A 211 -12.85 -13.74 13.00
N LYS A 212 -12.35 -14.89 13.39
CA LYS A 212 -11.53 -15.08 14.60
C LYS A 212 -10.26 -15.86 14.28
N ILE A 213 -9.21 -15.62 15.06
CA ILE A 213 -7.97 -16.40 14.93
C ILE A 213 -8.24 -17.83 15.42
N GLY A 214 -7.87 -18.80 14.60
CA GLY A 214 -7.90 -20.23 14.89
C GLY A 214 -6.53 -20.81 15.21
N ALA A 215 -6.08 -21.76 14.40
CA ALA A 215 -4.77 -22.39 14.57
C ALA A 215 -3.63 -21.37 14.36
N ILE A 216 -2.56 -21.55 15.14
CA ILE A 216 -1.35 -20.71 15.08
C ILE A 216 -0.19 -21.61 14.73
N TYR A 217 0.52 -21.28 13.66
CA TYR A 217 1.73 -21.95 13.22
C TYR A 217 2.93 -21.11 13.64
N LYS A 218 3.87 -21.74 14.35
CA LYS A 218 4.95 -21.06 15.08
C LYS A 218 6.32 -21.42 14.52
N ASP A 219 6.56 -21.11 13.26
CA ASP A 219 7.80 -21.48 12.60
C ASP A 219 9.02 -20.82 13.23
N TYR A 220 8.89 -19.59 13.72
CA TYR A 220 9.97 -18.90 14.43
C TYR A 220 10.37 -19.60 15.73
N GLU A 221 9.40 -20.11 16.50
CA GLU A 221 9.67 -20.80 17.77
C GLU A 221 10.35 -22.17 17.56
N ILE A 222 10.10 -22.82 16.42
CA ILE A 222 10.64 -24.15 16.11
C ILE A 222 12.01 -24.04 15.46
N TYR A 223 12.20 -23.11 14.54
CA TYR A 223 13.35 -23.06 13.65
C TYR A 223 14.21 -21.80 13.82
N GLY A 224 13.81 -20.87 14.66
CA GLY A 224 14.49 -19.60 14.84
C GLY A 224 14.40 -18.72 13.59
N GLU A 225 15.47 -17.96 13.35
CA GLU A 225 15.52 -17.03 12.22
C GLU A 225 16.14 -17.62 10.94
N SER A 226 16.24 -18.95 10.84
CA SER A 226 16.87 -19.59 9.68
C SER A 226 15.98 -19.55 8.45
N PRO A 227 16.44 -19.00 7.32
CA PRO A 227 15.64 -18.91 6.10
C PRO A 227 15.67 -20.16 5.21
N TYR A 228 16.34 -21.26 5.62
CA TYR A 228 16.77 -22.26 4.65
C TYR A 228 16.07 -23.61 4.70
N PHE A 229 15.23 -23.88 5.69
CA PHE A 229 14.77 -25.26 5.89
C PHE A 229 13.48 -25.64 5.15
N ASN A 230 12.62 -24.71 4.74
CA ASN A 230 11.43 -25.04 3.95
C ASN A 230 10.89 -23.82 3.20
N ARG A 231 10.68 -23.95 1.88
CA ARG A 231 10.15 -22.87 1.03
C ARG A 231 8.74 -22.45 1.41
N THR A 232 7.91 -23.36 1.86
CA THR A 232 6.55 -23.08 2.31
C THR A 232 6.57 -22.18 3.56
N LEU A 233 7.44 -22.50 4.52
CA LEU A 233 7.60 -21.70 5.74
C LEU A 233 8.11 -20.29 5.43
N ILE A 234 9.01 -20.14 4.48
CA ILE A 234 9.49 -18.83 4.04
C ILE A 234 8.37 -17.99 3.45
N SER A 235 7.39 -18.60 2.77
CA SER A 235 6.24 -17.90 2.22
C SER A 235 5.30 -17.34 3.29
N TYR A 236 5.19 -18.01 4.45
CA TYR A 236 4.35 -17.63 5.58
C TYR A 236 5.12 -16.91 6.70
N GLY A 237 6.44 -16.96 6.71
CA GLY A 237 7.30 -16.27 7.67
C GLY A 237 7.37 -16.93 9.02
N TRP A 238 7.56 -16.12 10.08
CA TRP A 238 7.77 -16.60 11.44
C TRP A 238 6.53 -17.17 12.11
N TYR A 239 5.38 -16.57 11.83
CA TYR A 239 4.07 -16.94 12.38
C TYR A 239 3.00 -16.82 11.31
N SER A 240 2.05 -17.72 11.36
CA SER A 240 0.80 -17.62 10.62
C SER A 240 -0.39 -18.01 11.49
N PHE A 241 -1.51 -17.36 11.25
CA PHE A 241 -2.72 -17.43 12.05
C PHE A 241 -3.89 -17.70 11.11
N ASP A 242 -4.54 -18.86 11.24
CA ASP A 242 -5.76 -19.14 10.50
C ASP A 242 -6.85 -18.14 10.85
N LEU A 243 -7.59 -17.67 9.86
CA LEU A 243 -8.80 -16.89 10.04
C LEU A 243 -10.03 -17.79 9.86
N ILE A 244 -10.67 -18.14 10.97
CA ILE A 244 -11.95 -18.85 10.97
C ILE A 244 -13.04 -17.82 10.69
N GLU A 245 -13.77 -18.01 9.62
CA GLU A 245 -14.89 -17.14 9.23
C GLU A 245 -16.08 -17.23 10.22
N LEU A 246 -16.78 -16.12 10.40
CA LEU A 246 -17.95 -16.02 11.26
C LEU A 246 -19.22 -15.56 10.50
N GLU A 247 -19.08 -15.30 9.20
CA GLU A 247 -20.17 -14.80 8.34
C GLU A 247 -20.36 -15.62 7.05
N ASN A 248 -19.90 -16.87 7.04
CA ASN A 248 -19.94 -17.76 5.87
C ASN A 248 -19.25 -17.16 4.63
N GLN A 249 -18.08 -16.56 4.80
CA GLN A 249 -17.34 -15.92 3.71
C GLN A 249 -16.94 -16.92 2.62
N GLU A 250 -16.63 -18.16 2.98
CA GLU A 250 -16.33 -19.22 2.02
C GLU A 250 -17.54 -19.49 1.11
N ALA A 251 -18.72 -19.68 1.69
CA ALA A 251 -19.94 -19.90 0.91
C ALA A 251 -20.34 -18.66 0.09
N LYS A 252 -20.10 -17.45 0.65
CA LYS A 252 -20.47 -16.18 0.04
C LYS A 252 -19.54 -15.77 -1.11
N TYR A 253 -18.24 -16.03 -0.96
CA TYR A 253 -17.20 -15.52 -1.86
C TYR A 253 -16.35 -16.62 -2.52
N GLY A 254 -16.58 -17.90 -2.20
CA GLY A 254 -15.81 -19.01 -2.74
C GLY A 254 -14.34 -19.02 -2.26
N ARG A 255 -14.05 -18.44 -1.08
CA ARG A 255 -12.69 -18.21 -0.59
C ARG A 255 -12.49 -18.84 0.78
N ALA A 256 -11.56 -19.78 0.87
CA ALA A 256 -11.16 -20.47 2.09
C ALA A 256 -9.66 -20.37 2.34
N GLY A 257 -9.20 -20.77 3.52
CA GLY A 257 -7.78 -20.80 3.88
C GLY A 257 -7.15 -19.42 4.01
N ILE A 258 -7.92 -18.43 4.43
CA ILE A 258 -7.43 -17.06 4.67
C ILE A 258 -6.65 -17.05 5.99
N MET A 259 -5.50 -16.41 5.97
CA MET A 259 -4.59 -16.31 7.13
C MET A 259 -4.09 -14.87 7.33
N ILE A 260 -3.65 -14.59 8.55
CA ILE A 260 -2.70 -13.49 8.80
C ILE A 260 -1.31 -14.13 8.88
N HIS A 261 -0.34 -13.63 8.09
CA HIS A 261 1.01 -14.22 8.09
C HIS A 261 2.09 -13.22 7.68
N GLY A 262 3.34 -13.58 7.92
CA GLY A 262 4.53 -12.86 7.49
C GLY A 262 5.09 -13.34 6.15
N GLY A 263 6.39 -13.43 6.06
CA GLY A 263 7.11 -14.02 4.94
C GLY A 263 7.06 -13.23 3.64
N GLY A 264 7.47 -13.87 2.57
CA GLY A 264 7.52 -13.32 1.22
C GLY A 264 6.63 -14.07 0.23
N SER A 265 6.33 -13.48 -0.92
CA SER A 265 5.54 -14.13 -1.96
C SER A 265 6.33 -15.15 -2.76
N ALA A 266 7.64 -15.02 -2.84
CA ALA A 266 8.50 -15.90 -3.62
C ALA A 266 9.10 -16.99 -2.74
N CYS A 267 8.73 -18.23 -2.98
CA CYS A 267 9.31 -19.37 -2.31
C CYS A 267 10.84 -19.37 -2.43
N GLY A 268 11.53 -19.47 -1.30
CA GLY A 268 12.97 -19.59 -1.23
C GLY A 268 13.75 -18.27 -1.25
N TRP A 269 13.10 -17.14 -1.12
CA TRP A 269 13.79 -15.86 -1.01
C TRP A 269 14.20 -15.56 0.44
N PRO A 270 15.51 -15.41 0.74
CA PRO A 270 16.00 -15.22 2.12
C PRO A 270 15.45 -13.97 2.81
N GLY A 271 15.17 -12.89 2.06
CA GLY A 271 14.58 -11.66 2.58
C GLY A 271 13.21 -11.84 3.21
N ALA A 272 12.50 -12.91 2.87
CA ALA A 272 11.18 -13.23 3.44
C ALA A 272 11.23 -13.53 4.95
N TRP A 273 12.38 -13.93 5.46
CA TRP A 273 12.58 -14.27 6.87
C TRP A 273 13.09 -13.09 7.72
N GLN A 274 13.34 -11.96 7.13
CA GLN A 274 13.78 -10.77 7.85
C GLN A 274 12.68 -10.27 8.81
N PRO A 275 13.05 -9.61 9.91
CA PRO A 275 12.07 -9.03 10.85
C PRO A 275 11.06 -8.11 10.18
N LYS A 276 11.53 -7.27 9.25
CA LYS A 276 10.72 -6.35 8.42
C LYS A 276 10.98 -6.65 6.95
N GLN A 277 10.43 -7.76 6.49
CA GLN A 277 10.45 -8.13 5.09
C GLN A 277 9.54 -7.20 4.26
N PRO A 278 9.74 -7.04 2.95
CA PRO A 278 8.81 -6.33 2.09
C PRO A 278 7.41 -6.95 2.15
N LEU A 279 6.37 -6.10 2.21
CA LEU A 279 4.99 -6.54 2.14
C LEU A 279 4.59 -6.68 0.67
N PHE A 280 4.58 -7.92 0.17
CA PHE A 280 4.06 -8.26 -1.15
C PHE A 280 2.61 -8.73 -1.06
N SER A 281 1.85 -8.54 -2.15
CA SER A 281 0.51 -9.09 -2.30
C SER A 281 0.49 -10.60 -2.12
N THR A 282 -0.60 -11.10 -1.57
CA THR A 282 -0.82 -12.54 -1.31
C THR A 282 -1.84 -13.11 -2.30
N HIS A 283 -2.32 -14.31 -2.02
CA HIS A 283 -3.49 -14.89 -2.69
C HIS A 283 -4.79 -14.66 -1.91
N GLY A 284 -4.84 -13.57 -1.13
CA GLY A 284 -5.98 -13.16 -0.35
C GLY A 284 -5.80 -13.26 1.17
N CYS A 285 -4.61 -13.59 1.64
CA CYS A 285 -4.26 -13.50 3.07
C CYS A 285 -3.87 -12.07 3.46
N VAL A 286 -3.89 -11.79 4.75
CA VAL A 286 -3.39 -10.54 5.32
C VAL A 286 -1.89 -10.71 5.64
N ARG A 287 -1.03 -9.93 4.99
CA ARG A 287 0.42 -9.96 5.24
C ARG A 287 0.84 -8.85 6.18
N CYS A 288 1.63 -9.20 7.20
CA CYS A 288 2.25 -8.28 8.15
C CYS A 288 3.75 -8.50 8.22
N PHE A 289 4.48 -7.60 8.87
CA PHE A 289 5.90 -7.84 9.17
C PHE A 289 6.06 -9.00 10.18
N ASN A 290 7.08 -9.83 9.97
CA ASN A 290 7.38 -10.96 10.85
C ASN A 290 7.51 -10.53 12.32
N VAL A 291 8.24 -9.45 12.57
CA VAL A 291 8.46 -8.92 13.93
C VAL A 291 7.16 -8.42 14.58
N ASP A 292 6.26 -7.81 13.81
CA ASP A 292 5.01 -7.31 14.35
C ASP A 292 4.06 -8.45 14.73
N LEU A 293 4.06 -9.55 13.98
CA LEU A 293 3.29 -10.74 14.34
C LEU A 293 3.80 -11.35 15.65
N ARG A 294 5.12 -11.51 15.80
CA ARG A 294 5.72 -12.03 17.03
C ARG A 294 5.47 -11.14 18.24
N ASP A 295 5.73 -9.84 18.11
CA ASP A 295 5.80 -8.93 19.26
C ASP A 295 4.45 -8.28 19.59
N ARG A 296 3.52 -8.24 18.63
CA ARG A 296 2.22 -7.57 18.78
C ARG A 296 1.05 -8.55 18.77
N LEU A 297 0.99 -9.48 17.79
CA LEU A 297 -0.16 -10.34 17.64
C LEU A 297 -0.09 -11.59 18.55
N VAL A 298 1.05 -12.28 18.62
CA VAL A 298 1.23 -13.46 19.48
C VAL A 298 0.84 -13.21 20.94
N PRO A 299 1.20 -12.08 21.59
CA PRO A 299 0.76 -11.81 22.96
C PRO A 299 -0.75 -11.77 23.14
N LEU A 300 -1.50 -11.23 22.17
CA LEU A 300 -2.96 -11.13 22.24
C LEU A 300 -3.62 -12.52 22.23
N THR A 301 -3.09 -13.45 21.43
CA THR A 301 -3.64 -14.82 21.33
C THR A 301 -3.41 -15.67 22.58
N LYS A 302 -2.55 -15.23 23.48
CA LYS A 302 -2.29 -15.89 24.76
C LYS A 302 -3.28 -15.47 25.87
N SER A 303 -3.96 -14.34 25.70
CA SER A 303 -4.86 -13.76 26.71
C SER A 303 -6.33 -14.07 26.47
N GLY A 304 -6.72 -14.33 25.23
CA GLY A 304 -8.12 -14.61 24.89
C GLY A 304 -8.30 -14.84 23.40
N THR A 305 -9.57 -14.86 22.98
CA THR A 305 -9.92 -14.93 21.56
C THR A 305 -9.58 -13.61 20.87
N VAL A 306 -9.04 -13.70 19.67
CA VAL A 306 -8.77 -12.53 18.85
C VAL A 306 -9.73 -12.54 17.66
N TYR A 307 -10.64 -11.57 17.64
CA TYR A 307 -11.56 -11.32 16.53
C TYR A 307 -10.92 -10.39 15.52
N VAL A 308 -11.28 -10.57 14.25
CA VAL A 308 -10.68 -9.80 13.15
C VAL A 308 -11.79 -9.30 12.23
N SER A 309 -11.98 -8.00 12.17
CA SER A 309 -12.83 -7.34 11.19
C SER A 309 -12.01 -6.91 9.98
N VAL A 310 -12.37 -7.39 8.81
CA VAL A 310 -11.74 -7.00 7.54
C VAL A 310 -12.66 -6.03 6.81
N PHE A 311 -12.12 -4.87 6.47
CA PHE A 311 -12.80 -3.82 5.71
C PHE A 311 -12.12 -3.65 4.36
N GLN A 312 -12.94 -3.62 3.31
CA GLN A 312 -12.56 -3.41 1.93
C GLN A 312 -13.27 -2.20 1.36
N GLU A 313 -12.71 -1.58 0.32
CA GLU A 313 -13.40 -0.55 -0.43
C GLU A 313 -14.58 -1.15 -1.20
N SER A 314 -15.77 -0.53 -1.13
CA SER A 314 -16.86 -0.89 -2.03
C SER A 314 -16.60 -0.31 -3.41
N GLN A 315 -16.91 -1.07 -4.42
CA GLN A 315 -16.91 -0.62 -5.82
C GLN A 315 -18.01 0.39 -6.10
#